data_06e0d7b4e043ccf3eef456ddf1f8bbe4
#
_entry.id   06e0d7b4e043ccf3eef456ddf1f8bbe4
#
_cell.length_a   1.000
_cell.length_b   1.000
_cell.length_c   1.000
_cell.angle_alpha   90.00
_cell.angle_beta   90.00
_cell.angle_gamma   90.00
#
_symmetry.space_group_name_H-M   'P 1'
#
loop_
_entity.id
_entity.type
_entity.pdbx_description
1 polymer ?
#
loop_
_entity_poly.entity_id
_entity_poly.type
_entity_poly.pdbx_seq_one_letter_code
_entity_poly.pdbx_strand_id
1 'polypeptide(L)'
;YSNVESFSGSQTYKDKSFDAKFMVLKESANLPQIAIGFRDIAGSGIFTSEFIVASKFYKNIDFTAGMGWGGLSESAIKNPFTYISDSFEERTLNKDTMGGELSPGKYFSGPAGLFGGIEFFLPNLRGLRVKIEYDGTDYSKEGFRPGYGNYELAFKPQRPSSSKINIGAV
;
A
#
# COMPACT_ATOMS: atom_id res chain seq x y z
N TYR A 1 -10.96 10.20 2.63
CA TYR A 1 -12.38 9.99 2.31
C TYR A 1 -12.49 9.60 0.85
N SER A 2 -12.87 8.36 0.57
CA SER A 2 -13.27 7.97 -0.78
C SER A 2 -14.79 8.16 -0.89
N ASN A 3 -15.20 8.99 -1.84
CA ASN A 3 -16.61 9.16 -2.16
C ASN A 3 -16.96 8.21 -3.30
N VAL A 4 -17.77 7.22 -3.02
CA VAL A 4 -18.40 6.36 -4.04
C VAL A 4 -19.82 6.86 -4.21
N GLU A 5 -20.13 7.45 -5.37
CA GLU A 5 -21.48 7.91 -5.67
C GLU A 5 -22.43 6.71 -5.81
N SER A 6 -23.63 6.86 -5.28
CA SER A 6 -24.74 5.90 -5.44
C SER A 6 -24.66 4.57 -4.69
N PHE A 7 -23.89 4.48 -3.61
CA PHE A 7 -23.85 3.24 -2.81
C PHE A 7 -25.23 2.88 -2.18
N SER A 8 -26.03 3.89 -1.83
CA SER A 8 -27.37 3.71 -1.23
C SER A 8 -28.42 4.69 -1.78
N GLY A 9 -28.44 4.89 -3.09
CA GLY A 9 -29.42 5.72 -3.79
C GLY A 9 -29.18 7.22 -3.67
N SER A 10 -29.00 7.78 -2.48
CA SER A 10 -28.83 9.23 -2.28
C SER A 10 -27.61 9.63 -1.45
N GLN A 11 -26.83 8.66 -0.97
CA GLN A 11 -25.66 8.93 -0.14
C GLN A 11 -24.38 8.40 -0.78
N THR A 12 -23.32 9.19 -0.68
CA THR A 12 -21.97 8.73 -1.00
C THR A 12 -21.48 7.77 0.08
N TYR A 13 -20.78 6.72 -0.35
CA TYR A 13 -20.09 5.82 0.59
C TYR A 13 -18.99 6.60 1.31
N LYS A 14 -19.01 6.53 2.65
CA LYS A 14 -18.01 7.16 3.51
C LYS A 14 -17.30 6.08 4.30
N ASP A 15 -16.02 5.87 4.00
CA ASP A 15 -15.19 4.98 4.76
C ASP A 15 -14.39 5.74 5.81
N LYS A 16 -14.38 5.20 7.03
CA LYS A 16 -13.59 5.70 8.14
C LYS A 16 -12.67 4.58 8.61
N SER A 17 -11.39 4.86 8.66
CA SER A 17 -10.38 3.88 9.02
C SER A 17 -9.27 4.49 9.87
N PHE A 18 -8.45 3.62 10.41
CA PHE A 18 -7.23 3.99 11.12
C PHE A 18 -6.03 3.41 10.39
N ASP A 19 -4.96 4.19 10.31
CA ASP A 19 -3.67 3.73 9.84
C ASP A 19 -2.71 3.67 11.03
N ALA A 20 -1.86 2.65 11.07
CA ALA A 20 -0.84 2.50 12.09
C ALA A 20 0.48 2.08 11.46
N LYS A 21 1.58 2.64 11.97
CA LYS A 21 2.94 2.26 11.57
C LYS A 21 3.80 2.11 12.80
N PHE A 22 4.47 0.96 12.92
CA PHE A 22 5.32 0.61 14.04
C PHE A 22 6.76 0.46 13.58
N MET A 23 7.68 1.18 14.20
CA MET A 23 9.11 0.97 14.01
C MET A 23 9.53 -0.28 14.80
N VAL A 24 9.99 -1.30 14.08
CA VAL A 24 10.43 -2.57 14.64
C VAL A 24 11.93 -2.56 14.92
N LEU A 25 12.70 -1.93 14.02
CA LEU A 25 14.14 -1.79 14.15
C LEU A 25 14.53 -0.34 13.85
N LYS A 26 15.30 0.24 14.75
CA LYS A 26 15.87 1.57 14.54
C LYS A 26 17.09 1.49 13.64
N GLU A 27 17.25 2.48 12.75
CA GLU A 27 18.46 2.61 11.95
C GLU A 27 19.71 2.71 12.80
N SER A 28 20.77 2.04 12.38
CA SER A 28 22.12 2.12 12.97
C SER A 28 23.17 2.25 11.86
N ALA A 29 24.44 2.29 12.21
CA ALA A 29 25.51 2.37 11.21
C ALA A 29 25.44 1.24 10.15
N ASN A 30 25.12 0.02 10.57
CA ASN A 30 25.14 -1.17 9.72
C ASN A 30 23.76 -1.73 9.36
N LEU A 31 22.69 -1.30 10.04
CA LEU A 31 21.35 -1.83 9.88
C LEU A 31 20.38 -0.74 9.39
N PRO A 32 19.46 -1.07 8.47
CA PRO A 32 18.39 -0.15 8.11
C PRO A 32 17.37 -0.02 9.24
N GLN A 33 16.58 1.05 9.21
CA GLN A 33 15.33 1.11 9.94
C GLN A 33 14.35 0.14 9.31
N ILE A 34 13.62 -0.62 10.13
CA ILE A 34 12.51 -1.47 9.66
C ILE A 34 11.23 -1.03 10.34
N ALA A 35 10.19 -0.89 9.56
CA ALA A 35 8.85 -0.61 10.07
C ALA A 35 7.81 -1.52 9.42
N ILE A 36 6.74 -1.79 10.18
CA ILE A 36 5.56 -2.50 9.74
C ILE A 36 4.39 -1.53 9.80
N GLY A 37 3.59 -1.49 8.75
CA GLY A 37 2.44 -0.62 8.68
C GLY A 37 1.18 -1.36 8.29
N PHE A 38 0.07 -0.81 8.75
CA PHE A 38 -1.29 -1.26 8.48
C PHE A 38 -2.11 -0.07 8.06
N ARG A 39 -2.86 -0.20 6.99
CA ARG A 39 -3.77 0.81 6.48
C ARG A 39 -5.19 0.26 6.50
N ASP A 40 -6.15 1.14 6.74
CA ASP A 40 -7.57 0.79 6.79
C ASP A 40 -7.87 -0.29 7.84
N ILE A 41 -7.32 -0.12 9.06
CA ILE A 41 -7.63 -0.97 10.21
C ILE A 41 -9.07 -0.66 10.66
N ALA A 42 -9.89 -1.69 10.80
CA ALA A 42 -11.28 -1.57 11.22
C ALA A 42 -12.14 -0.64 10.35
N GLY A 43 -11.75 -0.38 9.10
CA GLY A 43 -12.58 0.26 8.10
C GLY A 43 -13.48 -0.74 7.38
N SER A 44 -13.90 -0.39 6.16
CA SER A 44 -14.69 -1.30 5.31
C SER A 44 -13.93 -2.54 4.85
N GLY A 45 -12.61 -2.53 4.97
CA GLY A 45 -11.71 -3.55 4.44
C GLY A 45 -11.44 -3.43 2.94
N ILE A 46 -12.04 -2.46 2.25
CA ILE A 46 -11.85 -2.24 0.81
C ILE A 46 -10.42 -1.77 0.52
N PHE A 47 -9.89 -0.90 1.38
CA PHE A 47 -8.57 -0.28 1.21
C PHE A 47 -7.51 -0.88 2.13
N THR A 48 -7.85 -1.98 2.82
CA THR A 48 -6.94 -2.64 3.76
C THR A 48 -5.64 -3.04 3.08
N SER A 49 -4.54 -2.62 3.69
CA SER A 49 -3.20 -2.92 3.19
C SER A 49 -2.24 -3.05 4.37
N GLU A 50 -1.27 -3.92 4.21
CA GLU A 50 -0.15 -4.04 5.13
C GLU A 50 1.15 -3.88 4.36
N PHE A 51 2.18 -3.46 5.05
CA PHE A 51 3.51 -3.37 4.45
C PHE A 51 4.62 -3.55 5.47
N ILE A 52 5.74 -4.04 4.97
CA ILE A 52 7.03 -4.04 5.67
C ILE A 52 7.97 -3.18 4.84
N VAL A 53 8.64 -2.23 5.46
CA VAL A 53 9.53 -1.30 4.78
C VAL A 53 10.85 -1.18 5.53
N ALA A 54 11.94 -1.19 4.77
CA ALA A 54 13.29 -0.91 5.24
C ALA A 54 13.75 0.40 4.63
N SER A 55 14.36 1.27 5.44
CA SER A 55 14.94 2.54 4.99
C SER A 55 16.34 2.71 5.55
N LYS A 56 17.25 3.24 4.73
CA LYS A 56 18.64 3.46 5.10
C LYS A 56 19.15 4.76 4.52
N PHE A 57 19.61 5.63 5.39
CA PHE A 57 20.29 6.85 4.99
C PHE A 57 21.81 6.61 4.96
N TYR A 58 22.41 6.88 3.82
CA TYR A 58 23.87 6.79 3.66
C TYR A 58 24.41 8.00 2.92
N LYS A 59 25.27 8.77 3.59
CA LYS A 59 25.77 10.05 3.07
C LYS A 59 24.62 11.02 2.74
N ASN A 60 24.36 11.26 1.47
CA ASN A 60 23.33 12.16 0.97
C ASN A 60 22.24 11.39 0.21
N ILE A 61 22.11 10.10 0.44
CA ILE A 61 21.16 9.24 -0.25
C ILE A 61 20.30 8.51 0.79
N ASP A 62 18.99 8.60 0.63
CA ASP A 62 18.03 7.79 1.35
C ASP A 62 17.52 6.67 0.45
N PHE A 63 17.68 5.45 0.90
CA PHE A 63 17.20 4.24 0.25
C PHE A 63 15.98 3.72 0.99
N THR A 64 14.93 3.41 0.26
CA THR A 64 13.73 2.76 0.80
C THR A 64 13.37 1.57 -0.07
N ALA A 65 13.10 0.42 0.56
CA ALA A 65 12.57 -0.76 -0.11
C ALA A 65 11.51 -1.41 0.78
N GLY A 66 10.44 -1.87 0.19
CA GLY A 66 9.34 -2.46 0.94
C GLY A 66 8.57 -3.48 0.14
N MET A 67 7.76 -4.20 0.87
CA MET A 67 6.80 -5.17 0.37
C MET A 67 5.44 -4.87 0.98
N GLY A 68 4.40 -4.87 0.17
CA GLY A 68 3.04 -4.59 0.58
C GLY A 68 2.07 -5.70 0.17
N TRP A 69 0.96 -5.78 0.89
CA TRP A 69 -0.15 -6.69 0.66
C TRP A 69 -1.45 -5.91 0.56
N GLY A 70 -2.50 -6.57 0.08
CA GLY A 70 -3.80 -5.93 -0.10
C GLY A 70 -3.77 -4.86 -1.19
N GLY A 71 -4.24 -3.65 -0.91
CA GLY A 71 -4.27 -2.55 -1.87
C GLY A 71 -2.91 -2.07 -2.37
N LEU A 72 -1.82 -2.46 -1.73
CA LEU A 72 -0.45 -2.18 -2.16
C LEU A 72 0.14 -3.28 -3.06
N SER A 73 -0.64 -4.32 -3.38
CA SER A 73 -0.16 -5.49 -4.09
C SER A 73 -1.12 -5.90 -5.18
N GLU A 74 -1.10 -5.20 -6.29
CA GLU A 74 -1.85 -5.65 -7.48
C GLU A 74 -0.97 -6.38 -8.50
N SER A 75 0.34 -6.21 -8.46
CA SER A 75 1.27 -6.96 -9.29
C SER A 75 1.86 -8.13 -8.51
N ALA A 76 1.26 -9.27 -8.71
CA ALA A 76 1.48 -10.47 -7.94
C ALA A 76 2.91 -11.02 -8.02
N ILE A 77 3.70 -10.80 -6.99
CA ILE A 77 4.71 -11.78 -6.63
C ILE A 77 4.08 -12.79 -5.64
N LYS A 78 4.56 -14.03 -5.68
CA LYS A 78 4.14 -15.02 -4.70
C LYS A 78 4.46 -14.51 -3.30
N ASN A 79 3.48 -14.57 -2.40
CA ASN A 79 3.67 -14.15 -1.03
C ASN A 79 4.77 -14.98 -0.35
N PRO A 80 5.84 -14.38 0.16
CA PRO A 80 6.91 -15.13 0.81
C PRO A 80 6.46 -15.84 2.11
N PHE A 81 5.41 -15.36 2.77
CA PHE A 81 4.88 -16.02 3.96
C PHE A 81 4.21 -17.37 3.67
N THR A 82 3.90 -17.67 2.42
CA THR A 82 3.40 -19.02 2.04
C THR A 82 4.43 -20.11 2.26
N TYR A 83 5.73 -19.76 2.37
CA TYR A 83 6.75 -20.74 2.78
C TYR A 83 6.68 -21.11 4.27
N ILE A 84 5.96 -20.33 5.08
CA ILE A 84 5.77 -20.55 6.50
C ILE A 84 4.43 -21.26 6.74
N SER A 85 3.36 -20.83 6.06
CA SER A 85 2.03 -21.42 6.17
C SER A 85 1.18 -21.10 4.94
N ASP A 86 0.43 -22.09 4.47
CA ASP A 86 -0.52 -21.97 3.36
C ASP A 86 -1.67 -20.99 3.68
N SER A 87 -1.88 -20.68 4.96
CA SER A 87 -2.89 -19.70 5.38
C SER A 87 -2.64 -18.28 4.83
N PHE A 88 -1.43 -17.99 4.35
CA PHE A 88 -1.07 -16.74 3.72
C PHE A 88 -1.29 -16.71 2.19
N GLU A 89 -1.73 -17.83 1.58
CA GLU A 89 -1.87 -17.92 0.13
C GLU A 89 -3.01 -17.06 -0.39
N GLU A 90 -4.14 -17.07 0.30
CA GLU A 90 -5.33 -16.32 -0.12
C GLU A 90 -5.73 -15.25 0.89
N ARG A 91 -6.11 -14.09 0.38
CA ARG A 91 -6.69 -13.02 1.18
C ARG A 91 -8.21 -13.14 1.17
N THR A 92 -8.77 -13.62 2.26
CA THR A 92 -10.22 -13.69 2.41
C THR A 92 -10.80 -12.30 2.67
N LEU A 93 -11.56 -11.78 1.72
CA LEU A 93 -12.35 -10.57 1.90
C LEU A 93 -13.71 -10.98 2.50
N ASN A 94 -13.98 -10.63 3.75
CA ASN A 94 -15.31 -10.84 4.31
C ASN A 94 -16.28 -9.87 3.65
N LYS A 95 -17.14 -10.37 2.77
CA LYS A 95 -18.09 -9.57 2.01
C LYS A 95 -19.26 -9.05 2.86
N ASP A 96 -19.45 -9.61 4.04
CA ASP A 96 -20.64 -9.40 4.87
C ASP A 96 -20.37 -8.56 6.13
N THR A 97 -19.20 -7.97 6.28
CA THR A 97 -18.91 -7.12 7.43
C THR A 97 -19.34 -5.69 7.19
N MET A 98 -20.11 -5.15 8.12
CA MET A 98 -20.55 -3.75 8.09
C MET A 98 -19.44 -2.73 8.41
N GLY A 99 -18.18 -3.11 8.29
CA GLY A 99 -17.04 -2.30 8.73
C GLY A 99 -16.88 -2.29 10.26
N GLY A 100 -15.69 -1.95 10.73
CA GLY A 100 -15.40 -1.88 12.17
C GLY A 100 -14.91 -3.17 12.80
N GLU A 101 -14.78 -4.26 12.04
CA GLU A 101 -14.25 -5.52 12.54
C GLU A 101 -12.77 -5.69 12.23
N LEU A 102 -12.01 -6.06 13.26
CA LEU A 102 -10.63 -6.51 13.09
C LEU A 102 -10.65 -7.94 12.54
N SER A 103 -9.99 -8.16 11.44
CA SER A 103 -9.87 -9.49 10.82
C SER A 103 -8.39 -9.91 10.72
N PRO A 104 -7.78 -10.39 11.82
CA PRO A 104 -6.34 -10.69 11.87
C PRO A 104 -5.88 -11.70 10.82
N GLY A 105 -6.74 -12.65 10.45
CA GLY A 105 -6.43 -13.66 9.43
C GLY A 105 -6.27 -13.12 8.00
N LYS A 106 -6.55 -11.84 7.77
CA LYS A 106 -6.36 -11.20 6.46
C LYS A 106 -4.97 -10.58 6.31
N TYR A 107 -4.30 -10.26 7.43
CA TYR A 107 -3.07 -9.50 7.37
C TYR A 107 -1.94 -10.31 6.76
N PHE A 108 -1.17 -9.67 5.88
CA PHE A 108 -0.03 -10.23 5.16
C PHE A 108 -0.38 -11.44 4.27
N SER A 109 -1.64 -11.64 3.93
CA SER A 109 -2.12 -12.73 3.09
C SER A 109 -2.48 -12.27 1.67
N GLY A 110 -2.56 -13.23 0.74
CA GLY A 110 -2.70 -12.98 -0.68
C GLY A 110 -1.37 -12.60 -1.35
N PRO A 111 -1.40 -12.21 -2.64
CA PRO A 111 -0.20 -11.82 -3.36
C PRO A 111 0.48 -10.61 -2.72
N ALA A 112 1.80 -10.50 -2.89
CA ALA A 112 2.59 -9.37 -2.42
C ALA A 112 3.05 -8.48 -3.59
N GLY A 113 3.31 -7.19 -3.34
CA GLY A 113 3.88 -6.24 -4.28
C GLY A 113 5.12 -5.57 -3.71
N LEU A 114 6.09 -5.27 -4.57
CA LEU A 114 7.28 -4.55 -4.18
C LEU A 114 7.11 -3.06 -4.44
N PHE A 115 7.67 -2.25 -3.57
CA PHE A 115 7.80 -0.81 -3.77
C PHE A 115 9.15 -0.34 -3.21
N GLY A 116 9.58 0.84 -3.63
CA GLY A 116 10.81 1.41 -3.10
C GLY A 116 11.19 2.71 -3.78
N GLY A 117 12.29 3.29 -3.33
CA GLY A 117 12.78 4.53 -3.89
C GLY A 117 14.16 4.91 -3.41
N ILE A 118 14.71 5.88 -4.09
CA ILE A 118 15.98 6.52 -3.77
C ILE A 118 15.77 8.03 -3.79
N GLU A 119 16.16 8.69 -2.71
CA GLU A 119 16.19 10.16 -2.63
C GLU A 119 17.63 10.62 -2.53
N PHE A 120 18.03 11.50 -3.45
CA PHE A 120 19.33 12.15 -3.46
C PHE A 120 19.19 13.55 -2.88
N PHE A 121 19.92 13.86 -1.83
CA PHE A 121 20.01 15.18 -1.26
C PHE A 121 21.26 15.91 -1.80
N LEU A 122 21.05 17.04 -2.46
CA LEU A 122 22.08 17.84 -3.11
C LEU A 122 22.26 19.18 -2.38
N PRO A 123 23.00 19.21 -1.25
CA PRO A 123 23.09 20.42 -0.41
C PRO A 123 23.72 21.60 -1.16
N ASN A 124 24.64 21.35 -2.09
CA ASN A 124 25.32 22.39 -2.87
C ASN A 124 24.40 23.06 -3.91
N LEU A 125 23.22 22.50 -4.17
CA LEU A 125 22.20 23.03 -5.07
C LEU A 125 20.99 23.57 -4.30
N ARG A 126 21.23 24.38 -3.27
CA ARG A 126 20.19 24.98 -2.41
C ARG A 126 19.28 23.96 -1.71
N GLY A 127 19.82 22.76 -1.45
CA GLY A 127 19.06 21.68 -0.80
C GLY A 127 18.11 20.94 -1.74
N LEU A 128 18.33 20.98 -3.05
CA LEU A 128 17.59 20.21 -4.03
C LEU A 128 17.55 18.73 -3.66
N ARG A 129 16.38 18.14 -3.72
CA ARG A 129 16.17 16.70 -3.56
C ARG A 129 15.63 16.11 -4.86
N VAL A 130 16.24 15.04 -5.31
CA VAL A 130 15.79 14.28 -6.46
C VAL A 130 15.34 12.91 -5.99
N LYS A 131 14.12 12.52 -6.36
CA LYS A 131 13.51 11.25 -5.97
C LYS A 131 13.27 10.41 -7.20
N ILE A 132 13.55 9.12 -7.07
CA ILE A 132 13.17 8.08 -8.02
C ILE A 132 12.43 7.02 -7.22
N GLU A 133 11.20 6.74 -7.60
CA GLU A 133 10.33 5.80 -6.89
C GLU A 133 9.85 4.71 -7.85
N TYR A 134 9.85 3.49 -7.37
CA TYR A 134 9.18 2.36 -7.98
C TYR A 134 7.94 2.02 -7.16
N ASP A 135 6.79 2.08 -7.80
CA ASP A 135 5.51 1.68 -7.23
C ASP A 135 5.00 0.44 -7.96
N GLY A 136 4.91 -0.66 -7.23
CA GLY A 136 4.41 -1.93 -7.75
C GLY A 136 2.90 -1.99 -7.93
N THR A 137 2.17 -0.96 -7.49
CA THR A 137 0.71 -0.90 -7.58
C THR A 137 0.24 -0.79 -9.03
N ASP A 138 -0.78 -1.56 -9.38
CA ASP A 138 -1.42 -1.47 -10.70
C ASP A 138 -2.59 -0.49 -10.64
N TYR A 139 -2.32 0.76 -10.97
CA TYR A 139 -3.33 1.82 -11.01
C TYR A 139 -4.35 1.67 -12.14
N SER A 140 -4.16 0.75 -13.08
CA SER A 140 -5.12 0.50 -14.16
C SER A 140 -6.45 -0.06 -13.64
N LYS A 141 -6.42 -0.65 -12.46
CA LYS A 141 -7.59 -1.22 -11.77
C LYS A 141 -8.06 -0.36 -10.60
N GLU A 142 -7.49 0.83 -10.42
CA GLU A 142 -7.92 1.75 -9.38
C GLU A 142 -9.38 2.15 -9.62
N GLY A 143 -10.21 1.96 -8.62
CA GLY A 143 -11.66 2.15 -8.72
C GLY A 143 -12.46 0.89 -9.07
N PHE A 144 -11.83 -0.21 -9.47
CA PHE A 144 -12.49 -1.49 -9.66
C PHE A 144 -11.80 -2.56 -8.81
N ARG A 145 -12.49 -3.06 -7.79
CA ARG A 145 -12.04 -4.23 -7.03
C ARG A 145 -12.99 -5.40 -7.27
N PRO A 146 -12.51 -6.51 -7.86
CA PRO A 146 -13.34 -7.71 -8.00
C PRO A 146 -13.76 -8.20 -6.61
N GLY A 147 -15.06 -8.41 -6.42
CA GLY A 147 -15.61 -8.99 -5.21
C GLY A 147 -16.61 -8.12 -4.45
N TYR A 148 -16.71 -6.86 -4.74
CA TYR A 148 -17.73 -5.96 -4.22
C TYR A 148 -18.86 -5.74 -5.23
N GLY A 149 -19.63 -6.80 -5.55
CA GLY A 149 -20.82 -6.70 -6.38
C GLY A 149 -20.62 -5.98 -7.72
N ASN A 150 -21.72 -5.66 -8.42
CA ASN A 150 -21.73 -4.91 -9.68
C ASN A 150 -21.56 -3.38 -9.48
N TYR A 151 -20.91 -2.95 -8.41
CA TYR A 151 -20.65 -1.53 -8.20
C TYR A 151 -19.44 -1.12 -9.01
N GLU A 152 -19.66 -0.50 -10.15
CA GLU A 152 -18.67 0.35 -10.79
C GLU A 152 -18.39 1.49 -9.80
N LEU A 153 -17.22 1.43 -9.16
CA LEU A 153 -16.71 2.61 -8.47
C LEU A 153 -16.55 3.68 -9.54
N ALA A 154 -17.30 4.76 -9.44
CA ALA A 154 -17.36 5.84 -10.42
C ALA A 154 -16.04 6.63 -10.58
N PHE A 155 -14.95 6.12 -10.05
CA PHE A 155 -13.61 6.63 -10.27
C PHE A 155 -13.04 6.00 -11.53
N LYS A 156 -13.27 6.63 -12.66
CA LYS A 156 -12.40 6.39 -13.82
C LYS A 156 -11.10 7.13 -13.52
N PRO A 157 -9.97 6.42 -13.34
CA PRO A 157 -8.68 7.09 -13.22
C PRO A 157 -8.51 7.96 -14.46
N GLN A 158 -8.24 9.24 -14.28
CA GLN A 158 -8.19 10.19 -15.41
C GLN A 158 -7.08 9.83 -16.41
N ARG A 159 -6.09 9.06 -15.98
CA ARG A 159 -5.07 8.42 -16.83
C ARG A 159 -4.45 7.25 -16.06
N PRO A 160 -4.65 6.00 -16.48
CA PRO A 160 -3.86 4.92 -15.93
C PRO A 160 -2.40 5.15 -16.27
N SER A 161 -1.56 5.33 -15.26
CA SER A 161 -0.12 5.39 -15.47
C SER A 161 0.36 3.99 -15.83
N SER A 162 0.92 3.83 -17.03
CA SER A 162 1.59 2.59 -17.43
C SER A 162 2.99 2.48 -16.82
N SER A 163 3.54 3.55 -16.28
CA SER A 163 4.86 3.58 -15.67
C SER A 163 4.78 3.30 -14.18
N LYS A 164 5.55 2.33 -13.73
CA LYS A 164 5.78 2.05 -12.30
C LYS A 164 6.91 2.89 -11.71
N ILE A 165 7.53 3.73 -12.52
CA ILE A 165 8.64 4.59 -12.10
C ILE A 165 8.16 6.04 -12.10
N ASN A 166 8.34 6.70 -10.97
CA ASN A 166 8.09 8.11 -10.76
C ASN A 166 9.40 8.83 -10.47
N ILE A 167 9.57 10.01 -11.04
CA ILE A 167 10.73 10.87 -10.80
C ILE A 167 10.22 12.24 -10.37
N GLY A 168 10.78 12.76 -9.29
CA GLY A 168 10.42 14.06 -8.74
C GLY A 168 11.65 14.85 -8.29
N ALA A 169 11.50 16.16 -8.26
CA ALA A 169 12.48 17.08 -7.69
C ALA A 169 11.78 18.11 -6.80
N VAL A 170 12.36 18.43 -5.66
CA VAL A 170 11.84 19.38 -4.67
C VAL A 170 12.94 20.30 -4.20
#